data_960252117eaea13c1a2cd38ab9fd850f
#
_entry.id   960252117eaea13c1a2cd38ab9fd850f
#
_cell.length_a   1.000
_cell.length_b   1.000
_cell.length_c   1.000
_cell.angle_alpha   90.00
_cell.angle_beta   90.00
_cell.angle_gamma   90.00
#
_symmetry.space_group_name_H-M   'P 1'
#
loop_
_entity.id
_entity.type
_entity.pdbx_description
1 polymer ?
#
loop_
_entity_poly.entity_id
_entity_poly.type
_entity_poly.pdbx_seq_one_letter_code
_entity_poly.pdbx_strand_id
1 'polypeptide(L)'
;MGAHYQPVGQSHFLTNVIDYDMDVQLALDHERSFFYEGVLSLEKNFNITVIKKLKECGHKIDYIDIPHGGGQAIMIKPNNILVGGSDPRKDGIALGY
;
A
#
# COMPACT_ATOMS: atom_id res chain seq x y z
N MET A 1 9.27 3.69 -9.40
CA MET A 1 7.89 4.09 -9.60
C MET A 1 7.33 4.74 -8.36
N GLY A 2 6.39 5.62 -8.52
CA GLY A 2 5.79 6.30 -7.40
C GLY A 2 6.35 7.67 -7.10
N ALA A 3 7.46 8.06 -7.69
CA ALA A 3 8.01 9.41 -7.55
C ALA A 3 7.93 9.93 -6.10
N HIS A 4 7.17 10.99 -5.84
CA HIS A 4 7.00 11.54 -4.49
C HIS A 4 6.33 10.58 -3.50
N TYR A 5 5.61 9.59 -3.98
CA TYR A 5 4.96 8.59 -3.14
C TYR A 5 5.94 7.54 -2.61
N GLN A 6 7.10 7.36 -3.20
CA GLN A 6 8.01 6.25 -2.84
C GLN A 6 8.31 6.15 -1.34
N PRO A 7 8.73 7.22 -0.64
CA PRO A 7 9.02 7.08 0.79
C PRO A 7 7.80 6.65 1.60
N VAL A 8 6.64 7.20 1.28
CA VAL A 8 5.37 6.87 1.96
C VAL A 8 4.97 5.44 1.65
N GLY A 9 5.04 5.04 0.37
CA GLY A 9 4.66 3.71 -0.07
C GLY A 9 5.53 2.62 0.53
N GLN A 10 6.84 2.82 0.55
CA GLN A 10 7.76 1.85 1.15
C GLN A 10 7.55 1.74 2.66
N SER A 11 7.36 2.86 3.35
CA SER A 11 7.08 2.87 4.78
C SER A 11 5.75 2.16 5.09
N HIS A 12 4.72 2.42 4.31
CA HIS A 12 3.42 1.78 4.45
C HIS A 12 3.52 0.26 4.28
N PHE A 13 4.18 -0.19 3.23
CA PHE A 13 4.37 -1.61 2.95
C PHE A 13 5.14 -2.30 4.08
N LEU A 14 6.28 -1.73 4.49
CA LEU A 14 7.10 -2.30 5.55
C LEU A 14 6.37 -2.34 6.89
N THR A 15 5.63 -1.29 7.22
CA THR A 15 4.81 -1.25 8.44
C THR A 15 3.77 -2.36 8.43
N ASN A 16 3.11 -2.58 7.31
CA ASN A 16 2.12 -3.65 7.18
C ASN A 16 2.73 -5.04 7.39
N VAL A 17 3.92 -5.27 6.85
CA VAL A 17 4.60 -6.56 6.99
C VAL A 17 5.16 -6.74 8.40
N ILE A 18 5.86 -5.74 8.94
CA ILE A 18 6.63 -5.85 10.18
C ILE A 18 5.76 -5.63 11.41
N ASP A 19 4.99 -4.54 11.44
CA ASP A 19 4.24 -4.14 12.62
C ASP A 19 2.86 -4.81 12.71
N TYR A 20 2.20 -5.02 11.55
CA TYR A 20 0.87 -5.63 11.49
C TYR A 20 0.89 -7.09 11.04
N ASP A 21 2.07 -7.66 10.84
CA ASP A 21 2.26 -9.08 10.53
C ASP A 21 1.46 -9.55 9.32
N MET A 22 1.26 -8.68 8.34
CA MET A 22 0.61 -9.05 7.08
C MET A 22 1.54 -9.88 6.22
N ASP A 23 1.00 -10.86 5.49
CA ASP A 23 1.81 -11.52 4.46
C ASP A 23 2.12 -10.53 3.32
N VAL A 24 3.12 -10.87 2.50
CA VAL A 24 3.65 -9.97 1.46
C VAL A 24 2.57 -9.54 0.48
N GLN A 25 1.73 -10.47 0.02
CA GLN A 25 0.68 -10.17 -0.94
C GLN A 25 -0.40 -9.27 -0.32
N LEU A 26 -0.83 -9.58 0.90
CA LEU A 26 -1.83 -8.78 1.61
C LEU A 26 -1.32 -7.36 1.85
N ALA A 27 -0.05 -7.22 2.21
CA ALA A 27 0.57 -5.91 2.42
C ALA A 27 0.61 -5.08 1.13
N LEU A 28 0.83 -5.73 -0.03
CA LEU A 28 0.79 -5.06 -1.32
C LEU A 28 -0.63 -4.68 -1.74
N ASP A 29 -1.61 -5.53 -1.43
CA ASP A 29 -3.01 -5.32 -1.79
C ASP A 29 -3.68 -4.21 -0.97
N HIS A 30 -3.17 -3.94 0.22
CA HIS A 30 -3.80 -3.03 1.18
C HIS A 30 -3.99 -1.63 0.59
N GLU A 31 -5.09 -0.98 0.94
CA GLU A 31 -5.45 0.35 0.45
C GLU A 31 -4.38 1.37 0.85
N ARG A 32 -4.09 2.29 -0.07
CA ARG A 32 -3.05 3.29 0.10
C ARG A 32 -3.62 4.69 0.19
N SER A 33 -2.95 5.53 0.97
CA SER A 33 -3.23 6.94 1.08
C SER A 33 -1.96 7.74 0.85
N PHE A 34 -2.11 8.98 0.39
CA PHE A 34 -0.99 9.88 0.20
C PHE A 34 -1.40 11.30 0.53
N PHE A 35 -0.73 11.89 1.52
CA PHE A 35 -0.90 13.30 1.83
C PHE A 35 0.12 14.11 1.05
N TYR A 36 -0.37 15.00 0.18
CA TYR A 36 0.49 15.84 -0.65
C TYR A 36 -0.23 17.15 -0.94
N GLU A 37 0.51 18.26 -0.76
CA GLU A 37 0.01 19.62 -1.01
C GLU A 37 -1.33 19.93 -0.30
N GLY A 38 -1.46 19.51 0.95
CA GLY A 38 -2.62 19.79 1.78
C GLY A 38 -3.83 18.90 1.55
N VAL A 39 -3.75 17.92 0.67
CA VAL A 39 -4.84 17.00 0.37
C VAL A 39 -4.43 15.56 0.68
N LEU A 40 -5.31 14.84 1.36
CA LEU A 40 -5.15 13.40 1.59
C LEU A 40 -5.88 12.64 0.49
N SER A 41 -5.12 12.04 -0.40
CA SER A 41 -5.65 11.23 -1.50
C SER A 41 -5.81 9.78 -1.04
N LEU A 42 -6.98 9.20 -1.28
CA LEU A 42 -7.31 7.84 -0.88
C LEU A 42 -7.64 6.99 -2.10
N GLU A 43 -7.18 5.74 -2.09
CA GLU A 43 -7.69 4.73 -3.02
C GLU A 43 -9.13 4.37 -2.65
N LYS A 44 -9.90 3.83 -3.61
CA LYS A 44 -11.37 3.74 -3.50
C LYS A 44 -11.90 2.81 -2.41
N ASN A 45 -11.13 1.84 -1.97
CA ASN A 45 -11.61 0.77 -1.09
C ASN A 45 -11.43 1.05 0.41
N PHE A 46 -11.19 2.29 0.79
CA PHE A 46 -11.07 2.64 2.20
C PHE A 46 -12.40 2.45 2.94
N ASN A 47 -12.30 1.99 4.18
CA ASN A 47 -13.45 1.83 5.06
C ASN A 47 -14.09 3.20 5.34
N ILE A 48 -15.41 3.29 5.17
CA ILE A 48 -16.16 4.54 5.32
C ILE A 48 -16.04 5.13 6.74
N THR A 49 -15.94 4.29 7.75
CA THR A 49 -15.75 4.74 9.14
C THR A 49 -14.40 5.44 9.32
N VAL A 50 -13.35 4.91 8.70
CA VAL A 50 -12.01 5.52 8.72
C VAL A 50 -12.03 6.86 7.99
N ILE A 51 -12.70 6.93 6.83
CA ILE A 51 -12.84 8.17 6.06
C ILE A 51 -13.53 9.25 6.89
N LYS A 52 -14.61 8.90 7.59
CA LYS A 52 -15.32 9.82 8.49
C LYS A 52 -14.40 10.39 9.57
N LYS A 53 -13.64 9.51 10.22
CA LYS A 53 -12.69 9.93 11.27
C LYS A 53 -11.60 10.85 10.73
N LEU A 54 -11.09 10.58 9.54
CA LEU A 54 -10.09 11.42 8.89
C LEU A 54 -10.65 12.81 8.58
N LYS A 55 -11.89 12.89 8.12
CA LYS A 55 -12.55 14.18 7.89
C LYS A 55 -12.76 14.96 9.20
N GLU A 56 -13.14 14.27 10.27
CA GLU A 56 -13.29 14.88 11.59
C GLU A 56 -11.96 15.43 12.12
N CYS A 57 -10.84 14.82 11.75
CA CYS A 57 -9.50 15.32 12.08
C CYS A 57 -9.07 16.53 11.24
N GLY A 58 -9.89 16.96 10.29
CA GLY A 58 -9.62 18.16 9.49
C GLY A 58 -8.95 17.88 8.14
N HIS A 59 -8.85 16.63 7.72
CA HIS A 59 -8.27 16.30 6.42
C HIS A 59 -9.21 16.65 5.27
N LYS A 60 -8.66 17.28 4.24
CA LYS A 60 -9.31 17.37 2.93
C LYS A 60 -9.04 16.07 2.20
N ILE A 61 -10.10 15.35 1.86
CA ILE A 61 -9.98 14.02 1.26
C ILE A 61 -10.39 14.08 -0.21
N ASP A 62 -9.57 13.45 -1.04
CA ASP A 62 -9.85 13.24 -2.46
C ASP A 62 -9.73 11.74 -2.77
N TYR A 63 -10.54 11.27 -3.70
CA TYR A 63 -10.51 9.89 -4.16
C TYR A 63 -9.84 9.85 -5.52
N ILE A 64 -8.89 8.94 -5.68
CA ILE A 64 -8.11 8.87 -6.91
C ILE A 64 -8.53 7.68 -7.76
N ASP A 65 -8.51 7.90 -9.07
CA ASP A 65 -8.72 6.84 -10.06
C ASP A 65 -7.41 6.15 -10.43
N ILE A 66 -6.30 6.91 -10.37
CA ILE A 66 -4.97 6.37 -10.66
C ILE A 66 -4.36 5.87 -9.37
N PRO A 67 -3.96 4.59 -9.27
CA PRO A 67 -3.40 4.04 -8.04
C PRO A 67 -2.09 4.71 -7.62
N HIS A 68 -1.84 4.71 -6.32
CA HIS A 68 -0.57 5.17 -5.75
C HIS A 68 0.52 4.11 -5.97
N GLY A 69 1.41 4.37 -6.92
CA GLY A 69 2.59 3.54 -7.17
C GLY A 69 2.27 2.11 -7.57
N GLY A 70 3.22 1.24 -7.39
CA GLY A 70 3.11 -0.19 -7.60
C GLY A 70 4.33 -0.88 -7.00
N GLY A 71 4.14 -2.04 -6.41
CA GLY A 71 5.20 -2.76 -5.71
C GLY A 71 5.37 -4.18 -6.20
N GLN A 72 6.60 -4.68 -6.06
CA GLN A 72 6.91 -6.09 -6.21
C GLN A 72 7.78 -6.46 -5.01
N ALA A 73 7.52 -7.58 -4.39
CA ALA A 73 8.24 -7.95 -3.19
C ALA A 73 8.54 -9.44 -3.13
N ILE A 74 9.70 -9.77 -2.57
CA ILE A 74 10.08 -11.13 -2.24
C ILE A 74 10.60 -11.13 -0.82
N MET A 75 10.01 -11.96 0.02
CA MET A 75 10.47 -12.17 1.38
C MET A 75 11.28 -13.45 1.44
N ILE A 76 12.47 -13.37 2.03
CA ILE A 76 13.32 -14.54 2.27
C ILE A 76 13.10 -14.95 3.73
N LYS A 77 12.53 -16.13 3.93
CA LYS A 77 12.30 -16.68 5.28
C LYS A 77 13.54 -17.39 5.80
N PRO A 78 13.65 -17.62 7.15
CA PRO A 78 14.83 -18.23 7.74
C PRO A 78 15.22 -19.59 7.16
N ASN A 79 14.27 -20.36 6.62
CA ASN A 79 14.51 -21.66 6.00
C ASN A 79 14.77 -21.58 4.50
N ASN A 80 15.13 -20.39 3.99
CA ASN A 80 15.38 -20.10 2.58
C ASN A 80 14.17 -20.27 1.66
N ILE A 81 12.96 -20.30 2.22
CA ILE A 81 11.75 -20.25 1.42
C ILE A 81 11.52 -18.81 0.97
N LEU A 82 11.26 -18.64 -0.32
CA LEU A 82 10.94 -17.34 -0.91
C LEU A 82 9.43 -17.16 -0.98
N VAL A 83 8.94 -16.03 -0.47
CA VAL A 83 7.53 -15.66 -0.56
C VAL A 83 7.43 -14.42 -1.45
N GLY A 84 6.85 -14.58 -2.62
CA GLY A 84 6.69 -13.49 -3.58
C GLY A 84 5.31 -12.86 -3.52
N GLY A 85 5.25 -11.58 -3.82
CA GLY A 85 4.00 -10.85 -3.99
C GLY A 85 4.08 -9.89 -5.16
N SER A 86 2.97 -9.73 -5.87
CA SER A 86 2.85 -8.81 -6.99
C SER A 86 1.67 -7.87 -6.77
N ASP A 87 1.93 -6.59 -6.95
CA ASP A 87 0.91 -5.55 -6.75
C ASP A 87 -0.18 -5.65 -7.83
N PRO A 88 -1.47 -5.79 -7.44
CA PRO A 88 -2.56 -5.87 -8.41
C PRO A 88 -2.74 -4.57 -9.23
N ARG A 89 -2.11 -3.47 -8.80
CA ARG A 89 -2.16 -2.20 -9.52
C ARG A 89 -1.31 -2.19 -10.78
N LYS A 90 -0.48 -3.21 -10.97
CA LYS A 90 0.45 -3.35 -12.11
C LYS A 90 0.32 -4.75 -12.71
N ASP A 91 0.75 -4.87 -13.96
CA ASP A 91 0.72 -6.14 -14.69
C ASP A 91 1.96 -6.98 -14.35
N GLY A 92 1.95 -7.55 -13.16
CA GLY A 92 3.03 -8.40 -12.71
C GLY A 92 2.52 -9.71 -12.17
N ILE A 93 3.42 -10.65 -11.96
CA ILE A 93 3.09 -11.92 -11.34
C ILE A 93 4.30 -12.45 -10.57
N ALA A 94 4.04 -13.04 -9.41
CA ALA A 94 5.04 -13.78 -8.66
C ALA A 94 4.93 -15.27 -9.03
N LEU A 95 6.01 -15.83 -9.56
CA LEU A 95 6.05 -17.24 -9.98
C LEU A 95 7.10 -17.99 -9.16
N GLY A 96 6.76 -19.20 -8.75
CA GLY A 96 7.68 -20.11 -8.07
C GLY A 96 7.80 -21.43 -8.82
N TYR A 97 8.82 -22.18 -8.44
CA TYR A 97 8.98 -23.54 -8.96
C TYR A 97 8.70 -24.53 -7.85
#